data_ead103212664169aa96abcab6bfef2f1
#
_entry.id   ead103212664169aa96abcab6bfef2f1
#
_cell.length_a   1.000
_cell.length_b   1.000
_cell.length_c   1.000
_cell.angle_alpha   90.00
_cell.angle_beta   90.00
_cell.angle_gamma   90.00
#
_symmetry.space_group_name_H-M   'P 1'
#
loop_
_entity.id
_entity.type
_entity.pdbx_description
1 polymer ?
#
loop_
_entity_poly.entity_id
_entity_poly.type
_entity_poly.pdbx_seq_one_letter_code
_entity_poly.pdbx_strand_id
1 'polypeptide(L)'
;MKNRYAMFFTLLAGTVILLFANVFVQGRMAEIVKEDKLVDENFAAEGTPPVVAFSTMALGGFRGLIADILWIRAGDLQQQGKYYELVQLSDWILKLQPKFATAAAHMGWNMAYNVSVACKRPEDRWRWVHRGIELLQEAVTMNPNDPEVYKELAWIYQHKLGNVLDDAQRYYKETMARQLMFLYGKHYPDWQAWVDAPATEAGLKERFPVGTDARNALEAYTQGDMARLFGEFQMNGGLPKELSDKLSPADAAVIDLHFRRRWLKKDWNVEPETIVEINEKYGELDWLLPESYAIYWGYEGLERAPDHEALPLTRLILQSLVASFNYGRMLLPKENEVSDFFLLVPNTGVVDAARKIYKEVMASDKYSHSPFEALYENFLIDATVTLYTYSQKDLAAKFYDEIKTETKNKNAKTMTLDQFVLNEWEDDIVSGDFKQIGNELEGLLFTSCLLIGYGDREAAADHLALALRVYNTYAKAHKGVDRVSLPSFEEMKAQTAQAIIENYPPEIASRLRAELAEDQRRKEESDARNANQVEQEATGP
;
A
#
# COMPACT_ATOMS: atom_id res chain seq x y z
N MET A 1 -74.71 -24.63 13.44
CA MET A 1 -74.40 -23.16 13.39
C MET A 1 -73.58 -22.70 14.60
N LYS A 2 -73.90 -23.08 15.85
CA LYS A 2 -73.16 -22.63 17.05
C LYS A 2 -71.62 -22.87 17.02
N ASN A 3 -71.15 -24.00 16.51
CA ASN A 3 -69.72 -24.29 16.41
C ASN A 3 -68.92 -23.42 15.42
N ARG A 4 -69.57 -22.92 14.37
CA ARG A 4 -68.90 -22.03 13.40
C ARG A 4 -68.65 -20.63 13.98
N TYR A 5 -69.57 -20.11 14.74
CA TYR A 5 -69.40 -18.82 15.41
C TYR A 5 -68.38 -18.91 16.57
N ALA A 6 -68.36 -20.01 17.32
CA ALA A 6 -67.34 -20.23 18.34
C ALA A 6 -65.92 -20.27 17.72
N MET A 7 -65.74 -20.99 16.61
CA MET A 7 -64.48 -21.06 15.88
C MET A 7 -64.07 -19.69 15.27
N PHE A 8 -65.02 -18.93 14.78
CA PHE A 8 -64.76 -17.57 14.26
C PHE A 8 -64.30 -16.62 15.38
N PHE A 9 -64.99 -16.65 16.55
CA PHE A 9 -64.60 -15.83 17.70
C PHE A 9 -63.25 -16.25 18.32
N THR A 10 -62.89 -17.53 18.33
CA THR A 10 -61.55 -18.00 18.77
C THR A 10 -60.47 -17.57 17.81
N LEU A 11 -60.66 -17.65 16.48
CA LEU A 11 -59.71 -17.16 15.49
C LEU A 11 -59.56 -15.64 15.58
N LEU A 12 -60.65 -14.90 15.71
CA LEU A 12 -60.62 -13.45 15.86
C LEU A 12 -59.87 -13.02 17.14
N ALA A 13 -60.17 -13.66 18.25
CA ALA A 13 -59.45 -13.40 19.51
C ALA A 13 -57.95 -13.75 19.41
N GLY A 14 -57.60 -14.88 18.77
CA GLY A 14 -56.21 -15.26 18.48
C GLY A 14 -55.49 -14.23 17.59
N THR A 15 -56.17 -13.75 16.57
CA THR A 15 -55.59 -12.70 15.69
C THR A 15 -55.36 -11.38 16.44
N VAL A 16 -56.30 -10.98 17.30
CA VAL A 16 -56.17 -9.77 18.11
C VAL A 16 -55.04 -9.91 19.12
N ILE A 17 -54.89 -11.05 19.79
CA ILE A 17 -53.78 -11.32 20.72
C ILE A 17 -52.44 -11.29 19.99
N LEU A 18 -52.35 -11.88 18.78
CA LEU A 18 -51.14 -11.86 17.97
C LEU A 18 -50.78 -10.44 17.52
N LEU A 19 -51.76 -9.61 17.16
CA LEU A 19 -51.55 -8.20 16.82
C LEU A 19 -51.04 -7.40 18.02
N PHE A 20 -51.62 -7.57 19.18
CA PHE A 20 -51.13 -6.93 20.42
C PHE A 20 -49.74 -7.40 20.81
N ALA A 21 -49.46 -8.69 20.74
CA ALA A 21 -48.13 -9.24 20.99
C ALA A 21 -47.10 -8.66 19.99
N ASN A 22 -47.47 -8.53 18.70
CA ASN A 22 -46.61 -7.95 17.70
C ASN A 22 -46.32 -6.47 17.99
N VAL A 23 -47.34 -5.65 18.31
CA VAL A 23 -47.15 -4.23 18.68
C VAL A 23 -46.26 -4.11 19.93
N PHE A 24 -46.43 -4.97 20.94
CA PHE A 24 -45.60 -4.97 22.15
C PHE A 24 -44.14 -5.33 21.83
N VAL A 25 -43.90 -6.38 21.02
CA VAL A 25 -42.57 -6.80 20.61
C VAL A 25 -41.90 -5.71 19.77
N GLN A 26 -42.63 -5.10 18.83
CA GLN A 26 -42.09 -3.98 18.01
C GLN A 26 -41.75 -2.76 18.88
N GLY A 27 -42.57 -2.44 19.90
CA GLY A 27 -42.25 -1.37 20.85
C GLY A 27 -40.96 -1.61 21.61
N ARG A 28 -40.78 -2.83 22.12
CA ARG A 28 -39.54 -3.22 22.85
C ARG A 28 -38.33 -3.28 21.93
N MET A 29 -38.49 -3.78 20.71
CA MET A 29 -37.41 -3.73 19.70
C MET A 29 -37.01 -2.30 19.35
N ALA A 30 -37.97 -1.38 19.22
CA ALA A 30 -37.70 0.03 18.95
C ALA A 30 -36.94 0.70 20.10
N GLU A 31 -37.27 0.36 21.37
CA GLU A 31 -36.53 0.82 22.55
C GLU A 31 -35.06 0.31 22.54
N ILE A 32 -34.84 -0.99 22.32
CA ILE A 32 -33.51 -1.60 22.25
C ILE A 32 -32.69 -0.99 21.10
N VAL A 33 -33.28 -0.85 19.93
CA VAL A 33 -32.66 -0.22 18.77
C VAL A 33 -32.23 1.22 19.06
N LYS A 34 -33.01 1.95 19.88
CA LYS A 34 -32.71 3.33 20.28
C LYS A 34 -31.67 3.40 21.39
N GLU A 35 -31.75 2.53 22.43
CA GLU A 35 -30.80 2.46 23.53
C GLU A 35 -29.41 2.03 23.05
N ASP A 36 -29.32 1.01 22.19
CA ASP A 36 -28.08 0.46 21.65
C ASP A 36 -27.57 1.21 20.41
N LYS A 37 -28.25 2.33 20.01
CA LYS A 37 -27.92 3.12 18.81
C LYS A 37 -27.72 2.27 17.54
N LEU A 38 -28.48 1.18 17.42
CA LEU A 38 -28.38 0.26 16.29
C LEU A 38 -28.87 0.87 14.96
N VAL A 39 -29.60 1.98 15.00
CA VAL A 39 -30.02 2.78 13.86
C VAL A 39 -29.78 4.24 14.17
N ASP A 40 -29.01 4.93 13.33
CA ASP A 40 -28.85 6.37 13.42
C ASP A 40 -30.12 7.06 12.95
N GLU A 41 -30.81 7.81 13.84
CA GLU A 41 -32.03 8.55 13.51
C GLU A 41 -31.79 9.62 12.42
N ASN A 42 -30.53 10.07 12.26
CA ASN A 42 -30.13 11.06 11.26
C ASN A 42 -29.89 10.48 9.86
N PHE A 43 -29.82 9.15 9.72
CA PHE A 43 -29.58 8.50 8.43
C PHE A 43 -30.67 8.76 7.37
N ALA A 44 -31.86 9.12 7.81
CA ALA A 44 -32.99 9.46 6.92
C ALA A 44 -33.03 10.95 6.50
N ALA A 45 -32.18 11.82 7.08
CA ALA A 45 -32.32 13.27 6.98
C ALA A 45 -31.39 13.95 5.96
N GLU A 46 -30.22 13.42 5.65
CA GLU A 46 -29.28 14.07 4.73
C GLU A 46 -28.75 13.13 3.65
N GLY A 47 -29.28 13.27 2.43
CA GLY A 47 -28.71 12.63 1.22
C GLY A 47 -29.20 11.21 0.91
N THR A 48 -30.09 10.63 1.69
CA THR A 48 -30.62 9.29 1.43
C THR A 48 -31.53 9.30 0.19
N PRO A 49 -31.29 8.45 -0.85
CA PRO A 49 -32.19 8.37 -1.99
C PRO A 49 -33.64 8.11 -1.56
N PRO A 50 -34.64 8.77 -2.19
CA PRO A 50 -36.05 8.64 -1.81
C PRO A 50 -36.58 7.19 -1.75
N VAL A 51 -36.00 6.30 -2.56
CA VAL A 51 -36.31 4.85 -2.58
C VAL A 51 -35.89 4.18 -1.28
N VAL A 52 -34.73 4.55 -0.71
CA VAL A 52 -34.22 3.99 0.56
C VAL A 52 -35.03 4.51 1.73
N ALA A 53 -35.35 5.81 1.75
CA ALA A 53 -36.20 6.41 2.77
C ALA A 53 -37.62 5.79 2.73
N PHE A 54 -38.19 5.58 1.55
CA PHE A 54 -39.49 4.92 1.38
C PHE A 54 -39.46 3.46 1.79
N SER A 55 -38.40 2.69 1.38
CA SER A 55 -38.28 1.29 1.76
C SER A 55 -38.04 1.14 3.27
N THR A 56 -37.33 2.06 3.90
CA THR A 56 -37.12 2.08 5.37
C THR A 56 -38.42 2.31 6.12
N MET A 57 -39.24 3.25 5.65
CA MET A 57 -40.58 3.52 6.25
C MET A 57 -41.60 2.42 5.94
N ALA A 58 -41.64 1.93 4.71
CA ALA A 58 -42.67 0.96 4.27
C ALA A 58 -42.35 -0.48 4.75
N LEU A 59 -41.09 -0.86 4.83
CA LEU A 59 -40.70 -2.23 5.16
C LEU A 59 -40.40 -2.43 6.67
N GLY A 60 -40.12 -1.35 7.42
CA GLY A 60 -39.89 -1.40 8.87
C GLY A 60 -39.00 -2.57 9.29
N GLY A 61 -39.49 -3.46 10.16
CA GLY A 61 -38.77 -4.65 10.62
C GLY A 61 -38.51 -5.73 9.56
N PHE A 62 -39.11 -5.65 8.36
CA PHE A 62 -38.92 -6.64 7.29
C PHE A 62 -37.66 -6.39 6.45
N ARG A 63 -37.02 -5.23 6.56
CA ARG A 63 -35.84 -4.92 5.74
C ARG A 63 -34.67 -5.88 6.01
N GLY A 64 -34.49 -6.34 7.27
CA GLY A 64 -33.49 -7.37 7.60
C GLY A 64 -33.77 -8.69 6.90
N LEU A 65 -35.03 -9.16 6.97
CA LEU A 65 -35.45 -10.39 6.29
C LEU A 65 -35.26 -10.29 4.76
N ILE A 66 -35.53 -9.12 4.16
CA ILE A 66 -35.30 -8.92 2.73
C ILE A 66 -33.79 -8.92 2.43
N ALA A 67 -32.97 -8.28 3.25
CA ALA A 67 -31.53 -8.32 3.09
C ALA A 67 -30.98 -9.76 3.19
N ASP A 68 -31.50 -10.58 4.11
CA ASP A 68 -31.12 -11.99 4.24
C ASP A 68 -31.50 -12.82 3.00
N ILE A 69 -32.71 -12.60 2.44
CA ILE A 69 -33.14 -13.27 1.21
C ILE A 69 -32.24 -12.85 0.03
N LEU A 70 -31.92 -11.56 -0.07
CA LEU A 70 -31.01 -11.04 -1.09
C LEU A 70 -29.59 -11.59 -0.92
N TRP A 71 -29.13 -11.76 0.34
CA TRP A 71 -27.84 -12.36 0.65
C TRP A 71 -27.74 -13.81 0.19
N ILE A 72 -28.77 -14.63 0.46
CA ILE A 72 -28.85 -16.00 -0.05
C ILE A 72 -28.80 -16.01 -1.59
N ARG A 73 -29.55 -15.09 -2.21
CA ARG A 73 -29.54 -14.96 -3.68
C ARG A 73 -28.17 -14.52 -4.22
N ALA A 74 -27.45 -13.66 -3.47
CA ALA A 74 -26.08 -13.25 -3.80
C ALA A 74 -25.13 -14.46 -3.84
N GLY A 75 -25.22 -15.39 -2.88
CA GLY A 75 -24.48 -16.64 -2.88
C GLY A 75 -24.77 -17.51 -4.12
N ASP A 76 -26.03 -17.62 -4.54
CA ASP A 76 -26.41 -18.33 -5.76
C ASP A 76 -25.81 -17.70 -7.03
N LEU A 77 -25.83 -16.36 -7.13
CA LEU A 77 -25.25 -15.63 -8.26
C LEU A 77 -23.75 -15.79 -8.34
N GLN A 78 -23.06 -15.78 -7.18
CA GLN A 78 -21.62 -16.03 -7.09
C GLN A 78 -21.27 -17.43 -7.62
N GLN A 79 -22.00 -18.47 -7.19
CA GLN A 79 -21.79 -19.84 -7.67
C GLN A 79 -22.04 -20.00 -9.17
N GLN A 80 -22.96 -19.21 -9.72
CA GLN A 80 -23.26 -19.17 -11.16
C GLN A 80 -22.27 -18.32 -11.98
N GLY A 81 -21.29 -17.63 -11.33
CA GLY A 81 -20.36 -16.73 -12.00
C GLY A 81 -21.00 -15.44 -12.53
N LYS A 82 -22.20 -15.08 -12.06
CA LYS A 82 -22.92 -13.88 -12.48
C LYS A 82 -22.52 -12.66 -11.65
N TYR A 83 -21.26 -12.29 -11.74
CA TYR A 83 -20.65 -11.27 -10.87
C TYR A 83 -21.26 -9.88 -11.01
N TYR A 84 -21.68 -9.45 -12.20
CA TYR A 84 -22.29 -8.13 -12.40
C TYR A 84 -23.66 -8.02 -11.74
N GLU A 85 -24.49 -9.07 -11.85
CA GLU A 85 -25.78 -9.13 -11.15
C GLU A 85 -25.56 -9.16 -9.62
N LEU A 86 -24.53 -9.87 -9.17
CA LEU A 86 -24.13 -9.94 -7.77
C LEU A 86 -23.78 -8.54 -7.22
N VAL A 87 -22.97 -7.74 -7.93
CA VAL A 87 -22.63 -6.37 -7.52
C VAL A 87 -23.89 -5.50 -7.36
N GLN A 88 -24.82 -5.56 -8.31
CA GLN A 88 -26.05 -4.80 -8.23
C GLN A 88 -26.91 -5.22 -7.03
N LEU A 89 -26.97 -6.51 -6.75
CA LEU A 89 -27.71 -7.05 -5.61
C LEU A 89 -27.04 -6.63 -4.28
N SER A 90 -25.73 -6.58 -4.27
CA SER A 90 -24.88 -6.14 -3.16
C SER A 90 -25.16 -4.70 -2.74
N ASP A 91 -25.25 -3.82 -3.71
CA ASP A 91 -25.62 -2.41 -3.50
C ASP A 91 -26.99 -2.28 -2.80
N TRP A 92 -27.95 -3.13 -3.18
CA TRP A 92 -29.25 -3.16 -2.52
C TRP A 92 -29.20 -3.68 -1.09
N ILE A 93 -28.41 -4.73 -0.82
CA ILE A 93 -28.23 -5.28 0.53
C ILE A 93 -27.65 -4.21 1.45
N LEU A 94 -26.59 -3.51 1.03
CA LEU A 94 -25.96 -2.47 1.82
C LEU A 94 -26.84 -1.24 2.02
N LYS A 95 -27.67 -0.88 1.04
CA LYS A 95 -28.68 0.17 1.20
C LYS A 95 -29.79 -0.20 2.19
N LEU A 96 -30.17 -1.48 2.26
CA LEU A 96 -31.14 -1.97 3.24
C LEU A 96 -30.53 -2.14 4.64
N GLN A 97 -29.28 -2.56 4.72
CA GLN A 97 -28.55 -2.85 5.95
C GLN A 97 -27.14 -2.25 5.91
N PRO A 98 -26.97 -0.92 6.08
CA PRO A 98 -25.64 -0.27 6.01
C PRO A 98 -24.66 -0.75 7.07
N LYS A 99 -25.15 -1.24 8.22
CA LYS A 99 -24.36 -1.78 9.30
C LYS A 99 -24.07 -3.30 9.18
N PHE A 100 -24.32 -3.90 8.03
CA PHE A 100 -23.98 -5.30 7.77
C PHE A 100 -22.53 -5.42 7.30
N ALA A 101 -21.58 -5.28 8.23
CA ALA A 101 -20.14 -5.24 7.99
C ALA A 101 -19.64 -6.46 7.19
N THR A 102 -20.02 -7.68 7.58
CA THR A 102 -19.64 -8.92 6.89
C THR A 102 -20.11 -8.95 5.44
N ALA A 103 -21.30 -8.42 5.14
CA ALA A 103 -21.78 -8.32 3.75
C ALA A 103 -20.91 -7.33 2.96
N ALA A 104 -20.60 -6.17 3.53
CA ALA A 104 -19.73 -5.20 2.89
C ALA A 104 -18.33 -5.77 2.62
N ALA A 105 -17.74 -6.44 3.62
CA ALA A 105 -16.43 -7.10 3.51
C ALA A 105 -16.42 -8.14 2.36
N HIS A 106 -17.38 -9.05 2.34
CA HIS A 106 -17.51 -10.05 1.28
C HIS A 106 -17.71 -9.43 -0.10
N MET A 107 -18.45 -8.32 -0.20
CA MET A 107 -18.73 -7.68 -1.47
C MET A 107 -17.54 -6.90 -2.02
N GLY A 108 -16.82 -6.17 -1.17
CA GLY A 108 -15.57 -5.53 -1.53
C GLY A 108 -14.55 -6.55 -2.03
N TRP A 109 -14.41 -7.66 -1.29
CA TRP A 109 -13.57 -8.79 -1.69
C TRP A 109 -14.01 -9.38 -3.06
N ASN A 110 -15.30 -9.61 -3.26
CA ASN A 110 -15.83 -10.17 -4.51
C ASN A 110 -15.53 -9.27 -5.72
N MET A 111 -15.68 -7.95 -5.58
CA MET A 111 -15.32 -7.00 -6.64
C MET A 111 -13.83 -7.06 -6.95
N ALA A 112 -12.98 -7.06 -5.91
CA ALA A 112 -11.54 -7.05 -6.07
C ALA A 112 -10.96 -8.36 -6.63
N TYR A 113 -11.55 -9.53 -6.29
CA TYR A 113 -10.96 -10.82 -6.63
C TYR A 113 -11.72 -11.62 -7.69
N ASN A 114 -13.05 -11.56 -7.72
CA ASN A 114 -13.83 -12.34 -8.68
C ASN A 114 -14.19 -11.54 -9.94
N VAL A 115 -14.78 -10.35 -9.75
CA VAL A 115 -15.20 -9.53 -10.88
C VAL A 115 -14.00 -8.99 -11.66
N SER A 116 -12.97 -8.51 -10.95
CA SER A 116 -11.77 -7.95 -11.59
C SER A 116 -11.06 -8.95 -12.50
N VAL A 117 -10.88 -10.20 -12.05
CA VAL A 117 -10.18 -11.23 -12.86
C VAL A 117 -11.00 -11.72 -14.05
N ALA A 118 -12.32 -11.49 -14.09
CA ALA A 118 -13.14 -11.75 -15.27
C ALA A 118 -12.88 -10.72 -16.40
N CYS A 119 -12.25 -9.59 -16.07
CA CYS A 119 -11.89 -8.56 -17.04
C CYS A 119 -10.51 -8.87 -17.65
N LYS A 120 -10.38 -8.64 -18.97
CA LYS A 120 -9.12 -8.88 -19.70
C LYS A 120 -8.14 -7.73 -19.59
N ARG A 121 -8.64 -6.49 -19.56
CA ARG A 121 -7.82 -5.28 -19.58
C ARG A 121 -7.49 -4.85 -18.15
N PRO A 122 -6.23 -4.43 -17.87
CA PRO A 122 -5.83 -3.95 -16.55
C PRO A 122 -6.66 -2.76 -16.06
N GLU A 123 -7.08 -1.86 -16.97
CA GLU A 123 -7.90 -0.68 -16.63
C GLU A 123 -9.30 -1.08 -16.13
N ASP A 124 -9.90 -2.10 -16.74
CA ASP A 124 -11.21 -2.60 -16.31
C ASP A 124 -11.10 -3.38 -15.00
N ARG A 125 -9.99 -4.12 -14.80
CA ARG A 125 -9.67 -4.76 -13.51
C ARG A 125 -9.52 -3.72 -12.41
N TRP A 126 -8.76 -2.64 -12.67
CA TRP A 126 -8.57 -1.55 -11.72
C TRP A 126 -9.89 -0.92 -11.27
N ARG A 127 -10.81 -0.65 -12.20
CA ARG A 127 -12.13 -0.10 -11.86
C ARG A 127 -12.86 -0.94 -10.83
N TRP A 128 -12.82 -2.26 -10.97
CA TRP A 128 -13.49 -3.17 -10.04
C TRP A 128 -12.76 -3.27 -8.70
N VAL A 129 -11.44 -3.32 -8.72
CA VAL A 129 -10.62 -3.31 -7.49
C VAL A 129 -10.86 -2.00 -6.73
N HIS A 130 -10.80 -0.86 -7.42
CA HIS A 130 -11.03 0.45 -6.84
C HIS A 130 -12.45 0.59 -6.29
N ARG A 131 -13.47 0.11 -7.02
CA ARG A 131 -14.85 0.10 -6.52
C ARG A 131 -15.02 -0.75 -5.26
N GLY A 132 -14.31 -1.87 -5.16
CA GLY A 132 -14.26 -2.69 -3.94
C GLY A 132 -13.65 -1.93 -2.76
N ILE A 133 -12.57 -1.17 -3.00
CA ILE A 133 -11.93 -0.31 -2.00
C ILE A 133 -12.90 0.80 -1.54
N GLU A 134 -13.51 1.54 -2.47
CA GLU A 134 -14.50 2.60 -2.15
C GLU A 134 -15.64 2.05 -1.29
N LEU A 135 -16.20 0.90 -1.65
CA LEU A 135 -17.27 0.26 -0.89
C LEU A 135 -16.85 -0.08 0.54
N LEU A 136 -15.62 -0.57 0.73
CA LEU A 136 -15.09 -0.85 2.06
C LEU A 136 -14.80 0.42 2.85
N GLN A 137 -14.34 1.49 2.22
CA GLN A 137 -14.18 2.80 2.85
C GLN A 137 -15.52 3.40 3.31
N GLU A 138 -16.58 3.26 2.49
CA GLU A 138 -17.95 3.60 2.90
C GLU A 138 -18.39 2.74 4.09
N ALA A 139 -18.09 1.42 4.06
CA ALA A 139 -18.44 0.49 5.12
C ALA A 139 -17.70 0.80 6.44
N VAL A 140 -16.43 1.22 6.41
CA VAL A 140 -15.68 1.71 7.58
C VAL A 140 -16.42 2.90 8.22
N THR A 141 -16.92 3.83 7.42
CA THR A 141 -17.66 5.00 7.92
C THR A 141 -18.96 4.59 8.62
N MET A 142 -19.64 3.56 8.10
CA MET A 142 -20.88 3.03 8.68
C MET A 142 -20.66 2.07 9.87
N ASN A 143 -19.49 1.43 9.93
CA ASN A 143 -19.11 0.43 10.92
C ASN A 143 -17.74 0.77 11.56
N PRO A 144 -17.59 1.94 12.21
CA PRO A 144 -16.28 2.45 12.63
C PRO A 144 -15.61 1.59 13.72
N ASN A 145 -16.34 0.69 14.38
CA ASN A 145 -15.84 -0.17 15.45
C ASN A 145 -15.74 -1.65 15.04
N ASP A 146 -15.98 -1.99 13.78
CA ASP A 146 -15.92 -3.38 13.29
C ASP A 146 -14.56 -3.65 12.63
N PRO A 147 -13.65 -4.43 13.25
CA PRO A 147 -12.31 -4.66 12.74
C PRO A 147 -12.27 -5.47 11.44
N GLU A 148 -13.34 -6.21 11.11
CA GLU A 148 -13.37 -7.04 9.89
C GLU A 148 -13.31 -6.19 8.62
N VAL A 149 -14.01 -5.06 8.59
CA VAL A 149 -14.01 -4.17 7.41
C VAL A 149 -12.62 -3.58 7.18
N TYR A 150 -11.93 -3.17 8.25
CA TYR A 150 -10.56 -2.68 8.20
C TYR A 150 -9.58 -3.76 7.71
N LYS A 151 -9.74 -4.99 8.23
CA LYS A 151 -8.92 -6.14 7.84
C LYS A 151 -9.07 -6.45 6.34
N GLU A 152 -10.30 -6.48 5.82
CA GLU A 152 -10.52 -6.76 4.40
C GLU A 152 -10.01 -5.63 3.50
N LEU A 153 -10.14 -4.38 3.92
CA LEU A 153 -9.57 -3.24 3.21
C LEU A 153 -8.04 -3.31 3.17
N ALA A 154 -7.41 -3.55 4.34
CA ALA A 154 -5.97 -3.77 4.42
C ALA A 154 -5.49 -4.96 3.57
N TRP A 155 -6.26 -6.06 3.55
CA TRP A 155 -5.98 -7.24 2.73
C TRP A 155 -6.01 -6.95 1.23
N ILE A 156 -6.95 -6.15 0.74
CA ILE A 156 -6.99 -5.77 -0.68
C ILE A 156 -5.73 -4.96 -1.04
N TYR A 157 -5.33 -4.01 -0.23
CA TYR A 157 -4.10 -3.25 -0.46
C TYR A 157 -2.86 -4.14 -0.45
N GLN A 158 -2.72 -5.03 0.55
CA GLN A 158 -1.57 -5.91 0.68
C GLN A 158 -1.52 -6.95 -0.45
N HIS A 159 -2.61 -7.71 -0.63
CA HIS A 159 -2.60 -8.92 -1.44
C HIS A 159 -2.98 -8.65 -2.90
N LYS A 160 -3.97 -7.78 -3.15
CA LYS A 160 -4.42 -7.52 -4.53
C LYS A 160 -3.57 -6.50 -5.25
N LEU A 161 -3.19 -5.41 -4.58
CA LEU A 161 -2.39 -4.35 -5.17
C LEU A 161 -0.89 -4.56 -4.94
N GLY A 162 -0.50 -4.96 -3.72
CA GLY A 162 0.90 -5.08 -3.30
C GLY A 162 1.61 -6.33 -3.82
N ASN A 163 0.90 -7.48 -3.90
CA ASN A 163 1.52 -8.76 -4.24
C ASN A 163 1.71 -8.94 -5.76
N VAL A 164 2.74 -9.69 -6.14
CA VAL A 164 3.08 -10.02 -7.55
C VAL A 164 2.20 -11.09 -8.17
N LEU A 165 1.26 -11.69 -7.42
CA LEU A 165 0.40 -12.77 -7.90
C LEU A 165 -0.63 -12.34 -8.95
N ASP A 166 -1.03 -11.06 -8.98
CA ASP A 166 -1.88 -10.52 -10.04
C ASP A 166 -1.02 -9.93 -11.15
N ASP A 167 -1.21 -10.38 -12.38
CA ASP A 167 -0.49 -9.90 -13.56
C ASP A 167 -0.72 -8.41 -13.87
N ALA A 168 -1.79 -7.81 -13.34
CA ALA A 168 -2.07 -6.39 -13.45
C ALA A 168 -1.54 -5.55 -12.25
N GLN A 169 -0.85 -6.15 -11.27
CA GLN A 169 -0.42 -5.45 -10.05
C GLN A 169 0.46 -4.22 -10.33
N ARG A 170 1.31 -4.27 -11.36
CA ARG A 170 2.14 -3.12 -11.75
C ARG A 170 1.28 -1.95 -12.22
N TYR A 171 0.25 -2.22 -13.01
CA TYR A 171 -0.72 -1.21 -13.44
C TYR A 171 -1.51 -0.62 -12.25
N TYR A 172 -1.87 -1.44 -11.27
CA TYR A 172 -2.55 -0.95 -10.06
C TYR A 172 -1.66 0.00 -9.26
N LYS A 173 -0.40 -0.39 -9.01
CA LYS A 173 0.58 0.44 -8.30
C LYS A 173 0.82 1.76 -9.02
N GLU A 174 1.02 1.72 -10.34
CA GLU A 174 1.21 2.91 -11.16
C GLU A 174 0.00 3.85 -11.10
N THR A 175 -1.21 3.31 -11.31
CA THR A 175 -2.44 4.11 -11.35
C THR A 175 -2.73 4.73 -9.98
N MET A 176 -2.58 3.95 -8.91
CA MET A 176 -2.72 4.44 -7.53
C MET A 176 -1.69 5.54 -7.24
N ALA A 177 -0.41 5.30 -7.56
CA ALA A 177 0.64 6.28 -7.34
C ALA A 177 0.43 7.58 -8.13
N ARG A 178 -0.07 7.52 -9.38
CA ARG A 178 -0.45 8.72 -10.15
C ARG A 178 -1.55 9.53 -9.48
N GLN A 179 -2.61 8.87 -9.01
CA GLN A 179 -3.71 9.54 -8.32
C GLN A 179 -3.23 10.21 -7.05
N LEU A 180 -2.42 9.50 -6.24
CA LEU A 180 -1.86 10.02 -5.00
C LEU A 180 -0.83 11.13 -5.23
N MET A 181 0.04 11.01 -6.22
CA MET A 181 0.99 12.06 -6.60
C MET A 181 0.26 13.34 -6.99
N PHE A 182 -0.83 13.24 -7.75
CA PHE A 182 -1.64 14.39 -8.14
C PHE A 182 -2.33 15.01 -6.93
N LEU A 183 -2.84 14.19 -6.00
CA LEU A 183 -3.40 14.65 -4.74
C LEU A 183 -2.34 15.30 -3.85
N TYR A 184 -1.17 14.70 -3.70
CA TYR A 184 -0.11 15.19 -2.81
C TYR A 184 0.64 16.40 -3.37
N GLY A 185 0.74 16.51 -4.70
CA GLY A 185 1.51 17.54 -5.38
C GLY A 185 3.03 17.30 -5.35
N LYS A 186 3.51 16.35 -4.55
CA LYS A 186 4.91 15.92 -4.47
C LYS A 186 5.01 14.51 -3.88
N HIS A 187 6.12 13.80 -4.16
CA HIS A 187 6.32 12.41 -3.74
C HIS A 187 6.32 12.23 -2.21
N TYR A 188 7.07 13.06 -1.51
CA TYR A 188 7.19 13.01 -0.04
C TYR A 188 6.60 14.28 0.57
N PRO A 189 5.30 14.27 0.95
CA PRO A 189 4.68 15.39 1.64
C PRO A 189 5.28 15.62 3.03
N ASP A 190 5.25 16.85 3.49
CA ASP A 190 5.44 17.16 4.90
C ASP A 190 4.13 16.88 5.66
N TRP A 191 3.99 15.65 6.18
CA TRP A 191 2.78 15.20 6.84
C TRP A 191 2.44 16.02 8.08
N GLN A 192 3.45 16.55 8.81
CA GLN A 192 3.19 17.43 9.94
C GLN A 192 2.52 18.74 9.49
N ALA A 193 2.96 19.31 8.37
CA ALA A 193 2.31 20.49 7.81
C ALA A 193 0.85 20.20 7.38
N TRP A 194 0.53 18.96 6.99
CA TRP A 194 -0.86 18.56 6.70
C TRP A 194 -1.70 18.45 7.98
N VAL A 195 -1.12 17.95 9.08
CA VAL A 195 -1.76 17.91 10.40
C VAL A 195 -2.05 19.32 10.92
N ASP A 196 -1.09 20.23 10.77
CA ASP A 196 -1.20 21.63 11.22
C ASP A 196 -2.17 22.45 10.37
N ALA A 197 -2.52 21.99 9.17
CA ALA A 197 -3.48 22.66 8.31
C ALA A 197 -4.92 22.52 8.84
N PRO A 198 -5.78 23.54 8.66
CA PRO A 198 -7.17 23.49 9.10
C PRO A 198 -7.91 22.28 8.50
N ALA A 199 -8.47 21.39 9.34
CA ALA A 199 -9.20 20.23 8.89
C ALA A 199 -10.60 20.55 8.33
N THR A 200 -11.21 21.63 8.81
CA THR A 200 -12.59 22.02 8.50
C THR A 200 -12.67 23.45 7.93
N GLU A 201 -13.78 23.74 7.24
CA GLU A 201 -14.06 25.10 6.77
C GLU A 201 -14.19 26.09 7.94
N ALA A 202 -14.65 25.64 9.11
CA ALA A 202 -14.69 26.47 10.32
C ALA A 202 -13.27 26.82 10.78
N GLY A 203 -12.37 25.83 10.86
CA GLY A 203 -10.97 26.05 11.20
C GLY A 203 -10.24 26.94 10.18
N LEU A 204 -10.57 26.81 8.88
CA LEU A 204 -10.05 27.72 7.85
C LEU A 204 -10.53 29.17 8.08
N LYS A 205 -11.78 29.35 8.50
CA LYS A 205 -12.34 30.67 8.85
C LYS A 205 -11.71 31.26 10.11
N GLU A 206 -11.38 30.46 11.09
CA GLU A 206 -10.65 30.88 12.30
C GLU A 206 -9.20 31.27 11.97
N ARG A 207 -8.53 30.49 11.09
CA ARG A 207 -7.17 30.79 10.63
C ARG A 207 -7.09 32.11 9.87
N PHE A 208 -8.13 32.44 9.09
CA PHE A 208 -8.26 33.66 8.31
C PHE A 208 -9.50 34.46 8.78
N PRO A 209 -9.38 35.28 9.81
CA PRO A 209 -10.48 36.11 10.32
C PRO A 209 -11.00 37.08 9.27
N VAL A 210 -12.25 37.53 9.46
CA VAL A 210 -12.88 38.57 8.63
C VAL A 210 -12.00 39.82 8.57
N GLY A 211 -11.75 40.32 7.36
CA GLY A 211 -10.92 41.49 7.10
C GLY A 211 -9.45 41.19 6.78
N THR A 212 -9.01 39.95 6.87
CA THR A 212 -7.69 39.55 6.34
C THR A 212 -7.71 39.46 4.82
N ASP A 213 -6.57 39.76 4.16
CA ASP A 213 -6.45 39.69 2.70
C ASP A 213 -6.80 38.29 2.15
N ALA A 214 -6.34 37.22 2.81
CA ALA A 214 -6.66 35.86 2.45
C ALA A 214 -8.16 35.56 2.53
N ARG A 215 -8.83 36.01 3.59
CA ARG A 215 -10.27 35.86 3.75
C ARG A 215 -11.03 36.59 2.65
N ASN A 216 -10.66 37.88 2.41
CA ASN A 216 -11.29 38.68 1.39
C ASN A 216 -11.10 38.09 -0.02
N ALA A 217 -9.90 37.54 -0.33
CA ALA A 217 -9.61 36.89 -1.58
C ALA A 217 -10.45 35.60 -1.77
N LEU A 218 -10.56 34.78 -0.71
CA LEU A 218 -11.39 33.56 -0.72
C LEU A 218 -12.87 33.88 -0.93
N GLU A 219 -13.43 34.84 -0.20
CA GLU A 219 -14.84 35.25 -0.29
C GLU A 219 -15.15 35.85 -1.66
N ALA A 220 -14.26 36.70 -2.18
CA ALA A 220 -14.43 37.31 -3.50
C ALA A 220 -14.37 36.24 -4.63
N TYR A 221 -13.53 35.21 -4.47
CA TYR A 221 -13.43 34.13 -5.45
C TYR A 221 -14.61 33.16 -5.36
N THR A 222 -14.93 32.69 -4.16
CA THR A 222 -15.93 31.64 -3.95
C THR A 222 -17.35 32.16 -4.04
N GLN A 223 -17.60 33.44 -3.69
CA GLN A 223 -18.93 34.03 -3.53
C GLN A 223 -19.84 33.17 -2.62
N GLY A 224 -19.21 32.48 -1.64
CA GLY A 224 -19.89 31.58 -0.69
C GLY A 224 -19.94 30.12 -1.12
N ASP A 225 -19.53 29.78 -2.35
CA ASP A 225 -19.52 28.40 -2.85
C ASP A 225 -18.12 27.77 -2.73
N MET A 226 -17.78 27.30 -1.52
CA MET A 226 -16.54 26.55 -1.25
C MET A 226 -16.53 25.16 -1.94
N ALA A 227 -17.69 24.59 -2.23
CA ALA A 227 -17.74 23.29 -2.91
C ALA A 227 -17.29 23.42 -4.36
N ARG A 228 -17.65 24.51 -5.04
CA ARG A 228 -17.15 24.82 -6.38
C ARG A 228 -15.63 24.96 -6.39
N LEU A 229 -15.06 25.76 -5.48
CA LEU A 229 -13.61 25.91 -5.38
C LEU A 229 -12.91 24.58 -5.11
N PHE A 230 -13.48 23.72 -4.24
CA PHE A 230 -12.92 22.40 -3.99
C PHE A 230 -12.94 21.52 -5.24
N GLY A 231 -14.02 21.53 -6.03
CA GLY A 231 -14.09 20.82 -7.31
C GLY A 231 -13.05 21.32 -8.32
N GLU A 232 -12.86 22.64 -8.44
CA GLU A 232 -11.82 23.24 -9.29
C GLU A 232 -10.41 22.84 -8.80
N PHE A 233 -10.18 22.81 -7.49
CA PHE A 233 -8.94 22.36 -6.88
C PHE A 233 -8.62 20.89 -7.24
N GLN A 234 -9.61 20.00 -7.11
CA GLN A 234 -9.45 18.57 -7.47
C GLN A 234 -9.15 18.38 -8.96
N MET A 235 -9.77 19.18 -9.85
CA MET A 235 -9.50 19.11 -11.29
C MET A 235 -8.10 19.62 -11.67
N ASN A 236 -7.61 20.65 -10.98
CA ASN A 236 -6.33 21.29 -11.31
C ASN A 236 -5.14 20.74 -10.50
N GLY A 237 -5.38 19.97 -9.45
CA GLY A 237 -4.37 19.51 -8.50
C GLY A 237 -3.76 20.61 -7.64
N GLY A 238 -4.43 21.76 -7.54
CA GLY A 238 -3.98 22.94 -6.78
C GLY A 238 -4.93 24.12 -6.88
N LEU A 239 -4.58 25.21 -6.21
CA LEU A 239 -5.40 26.43 -6.22
C LEU A 239 -5.48 27.05 -7.63
N PRO A 240 -6.66 27.51 -8.05
CA PRO A 240 -6.80 28.30 -9.28
C PRO A 240 -5.88 29.51 -9.27
N LYS A 241 -5.27 29.81 -10.42
CA LYS A 241 -4.26 30.90 -10.54
C LYS A 241 -4.85 32.25 -10.15
N GLU A 242 -6.09 32.53 -10.53
CA GLU A 242 -6.79 33.78 -10.22
C GLU A 242 -6.98 34.01 -8.71
N LEU A 243 -6.98 32.93 -7.90
CA LEU A 243 -7.02 32.99 -6.46
C LEU A 243 -5.60 33.05 -5.89
N SER A 244 -4.70 32.19 -6.31
CA SER A 244 -3.34 32.11 -5.77
C SER A 244 -2.54 33.40 -5.98
N ASP A 245 -2.74 34.10 -7.10
CA ASP A 245 -2.08 35.40 -7.40
C ASP A 245 -2.53 36.53 -6.43
N LYS A 246 -3.63 36.36 -5.68
CA LYS A 246 -4.15 37.31 -4.68
C LYS A 246 -3.77 36.96 -3.25
N LEU A 247 -3.12 35.84 -3.04
CA LEU A 247 -2.72 35.33 -1.73
C LEU A 247 -1.22 35.54 -1.51
N SER A 248 -0.82 35.72 -0.25
CA SER A 248 0.59 35.54 0.08
C SER A 248 1.01 34.09 -0.14
N PRO A 249 2.29 33.78 -0.44
CA PRO A 249 2.74 32.39 -0.59
C PRO A 249 2.44 31.54 0.64
N ALA A 250 2.52 32.11 1.84
CA ALA A 250 2.23 31.39 3.09
C ALA A 250 0.74 31.07 3.23
N ASP A 251 -0.15 32.04 2.91
CA ASP A 251 -1.59 31.83 2.98
C ASP A 251 -2.06 30.85 1.91
N ALA A 252 -1.51 30.95 0.70
CA ALA A 252 -1.78 30.01 -0.38
C ALA A 252 -1.41 28.57 0.01
N ALA A 253 -0.27 28.37 0.67
CA ALA A 253 0.17 27.06 1.15
C ALA A 253 -0.79 26.48 2.20
N VAL A 254 -1.26 27.28 3.15
CA VAL A 254 -2.22 26.82 4.17
C VAL A 254 -3.56 26.43 3.53
N ILE A 255 -4.04 27.22 2.58
CA ILE A 255 -5.31 26.93 1.86
C ILE A 255 -5.16 25.70 0.97
N ASP A 256 -4.03 25.56 0.28
CA ASP A 256 -3.70 24.36 -0.54
C ASP A 256 -3.72 23.10 0.33
N LEU A 257 -3.03 23.11 1.47
CA LEU A 257 -3.00 21.98 2.40
C LEU A 257 -4.38 21.65 2.99
N HIS A 258 -5.20 22.68 3.32
CA HIS A 258 -6.58 22.46 3.74
C HIS A 258 -7.38 21.66 2.70
N PHE A 259 -7.29 22.02 1.42
CA PHE A 259 -8.00 21.31 0.36
C PHE A 259 -7.41 19.92 0.07
N ARG A 260 -6.09 19.74 0.13
CA ARG A 260 -5.45 18.42 0.00
C ARG A 260 -5.87 17.48 1.12
N ARG A 261 -5.88 17.98 2.37
CA ARG A 261 -6.36 17.23 3.54
C ARG A 261 -7.82 16.81 3.38
N ARG A 262 -8.69 17.73 2.96
CA ARG A 262 -10.10 17.43 2.65
C ARG A 262 -10.23 16.40 1.53
N TRP A 263 -9.37 16.49 0.52
CA TRP A 263 -9.36 15.54 -0.60
C TRP A 263 -8.92 14.14 -0.17
N LEU A 264 -7.83 14.05 0.58
CA LEU A 264 -7.34 12.78 1.14
C LEU A 264 -8.43 12.09 1.98
N LYS A 265 -9.09 12.85 2.85
CA LYS A 265 -10.20 12.32 3.66
C LYS A 265 -11.38 11.87 2.82
N LYS A 266 -11.79 12.67 1.83
CA LYS A 266 -12.97 12.39 1.00
C LYS A 266 -12.80 11.16 0.12
N ASP A 267 -11.69 11.07 -0.62
CA ASP A 267 -11.52 10.07 -1.67
C ASP A 267 -10.74 8.82 -1.19
N TRP A 268 -9.93 8.95 -0.14
CA TRP A 268 -9.12 7.84 0.40
C TRP A 268 -9.49 7.46 1.84
N ASN A 269 -10.33 8.23 2.50
CA ASN A 269 -10.74 8.09 3.89
C ASN A 269 -9.56 7.96 4.88
N VAL A 270 -8.47 8.67 4.61
CA VAL A 270 -7.20 8.65 5.36
C VAL A 270 -7.02 9.97 6.09
N GLU A 271 -6.50 9.91 7.32
CA GLU A 271 -6.19 11.07 8.17
C GLU A 271 -4.67 11.28 8.24
N PRO A 272 -4.17 12.50 8.03
CA PRO A 272 -2.74 12.79 8.14
C PRO A 272 -2.15 12.51 9.53
N GLU A 273 -2.93 12.66 10.58
CA GLU A 273 -2.54 12.34 11.96
C GLU A 273 -2.13 10.88 12.09
N THR A 274 -2.95 9.96 11.59
CA THR A 274 -2.64 8.53 11.61
C THR A 274 -1.42 8.21 10.75
N ILE A 275 -1.20 8.94 9.63
CA ILE A 275 0.03 8.82 8.83
C ILE A 275 1.27 9.15 9.66
N VAL A 276 1.24 10.26 10.41
CA VAL A 276 2.36 10.67 11.28
C VAL A 276 2.62 9.61 12.35
N GLU A 277 1.58 9.14 13.05
CA GLU A 277 1.69 8.09 14.06
C GLU A 277 2.29 6.78 13.50
N ILE A 278 1.89 6.39 12.30
CA ILE A 278 2.40 5.21 11.62
C ILE A 278 3.88 5.38 11.25
N ASN A 279 4.26 6.53 10.70
CA ASN A 279 5.66 6.82 10.36
C ASN A 279 6.55 6.86 11.61
N GLU A 280 6.08 7.44 12.72
CA GLU A 280 6.80 7.41 13.99
C GLU A 280 6.96 6.00 14.55
N LYS A 281 5.94 5.17 14.43
CA LYS A 281 5.92 3.80 14.98
C LYS A 281 6.72 2.81 14.15
N TYR A 282 6.63 2.89 12.82
CA TYR A 282 7.13 1.87 11.90
C TYR A 282 8.27 2.36 11.00
N GLY A 283 8.58 3.64 11.00
CA GLY A 283 9.52 4.29 10.09
C GLY A 283 8.81 4.93 8.89
N GLU A 284 9.53 5.82 8.21
CA GLU A 284 9.00 6.56 7.06
C GLU A 284 8.58 5.63 5.92
N LEU A 285 7.29 5.63 5.59
CA LEU A 285 6.70 4.86 4.51
C LEU A 285 6.59 5.70 3.22
N ASP A 286 6.63 5.01 2.08
CA ASP A 286 6.30 5.63 0.81
C ASP A 286 4.78 5.55 0.57
N TRP A 287 4.11 6.68 0.77
CA TRP A 287 2.65 6.78 0.69
C TRP A 287 2.08 6.77 -0.73
N LEU A 288 2.91 6.56 -1.75
CA LEU A 288 2.46 6.23 -3.10
C LEU A 288 2.18 4.74 -3.29
N LEU A 289 2.61 3.88 -2.34
CA LEU A 289 2.57 2.43 -2.46
C LEU A 289 1.42 1.80 -1.66
N PRO A 290 0.81 0.74 -2.17
CA PRO A 290 -0.29 0.05 -1.51
C PRO A 290 0.09 -0.57 -0.16
N GLU A 291 1.36 -0.96 0.04
CA GLU A 291 1.86 -1.52 1.29
C GLU A 291 1.66 -0.54 2.47
N SER A 292 1.85 0.75 2.24
CA SER A 292 1.61 1.81 3.26
C SER A 292 0.14 1.89 3.67
N TYR A 293 -0.77 1.75 2.71
CA TYR A 293 -2.22 1.73 2.97
C TYR A 293 -2.67 0.42 3.64
N ALA A 294 -2.02 -0.70 3.32
CA ALA A 294 -2.26 -1.96 4.02
C ALA A 294 -1.87 -1.83 5.50
N ILE A 295 -0.74 -1.18 5.80
CA ILE A 295 -0.32 -0.88 7.18
C ILE A 295 -1.30 0.09 7.83
N TYR A 296 -1.73 1.15 7.14
CA TYR A 296 -2.70 2.13 7.65
C TYR A 296 -4.00 1.45 8.11
N TRP A 297 -4.64 0.71 7.23
CA TRP A 297 -5.91 0.06 7.54
C TRP A 297 -5.76 -1.08 8.54
N GLY A 298 -4.62 -1.79 8.51
CA GLY A 298 -4.25 -2.77 9.52
C GLY A 298 -4.09 -2.13 10.91
N TYR A 299 -3.44 -0.97 11.00
CA TYR A 299 -3.25 -0.19 12.22
C TYR A 299 -4.60 0.30 12.79
N GLU A 300 -5.40 0.96 11.97
CA GLU A 300 -6.73 1.43 12.33
C GLU A 300 -7.65 0.27 12.81
N GLY A 301 -7.57 -0.89 12.15
CA GLY A 301 -8.32 -2.08 12.55
C GLY A 301 -7.81 -2.67 13.86
N LEU A 302 -6.50 -2.67 14.09
CA LEU A 302 -5.89 -3.21 15.31
C LEU A 302 -6.26 -2.42 16.56
N GLU A 303 -6.36 -1.09 16.47
CA GLU A 303 -6.83 -0.22 17.57
C GLU A 303 -8.27 -0.52 18.01
N ARG A 304 -9.06 -1.15 17.14
CA ARG A 304 -10.48 -1.50 17.38
C ARG A 304 -10.72 -2.97 17.64
N ALA A 305 -9.72 -3.81 17.36
CA ALA A 305 -9.86 -5.25 17.45
C ALA A 305 -9.82 -5.74 18.89
N PRO A 306 -10.75 -6.61 19.30
CA PRO A 306 -10.60 -7.34 20.55
C PRO A 306 -9.39 -8.30 20.45
N ASP A 307 -8.83 -8.66 21.59
CA ASP A 307 -7.62 -9.50 21.71
C ASP A 307 -7.60 -10.75 20.82
N HIS A 308 -8.75 -11.41 20.63
CA HIS A 308 -8.86 -12.63 19.85
C HIS A 308 -8.86 -12.41 18.33
N GLU A 309 -9.08 -11.18 17.88
CA GLU A 309 -9.06 -10.76 16.47
C GLU A 309 -7.80 -9.97 16.10
N ALA A 310 -6.95 -9.63 17.07
CA ALA A 310 -5.74 -8.83 16.84
C ALA A 310 -4.68 -9.55 15.98
N LEU A 311 -4.54 -10.88 16.11
CA LEU A 311 -3.47 -11.63 15.41
C LEU A 311 -3.53 -11.53 13.89
N PRO A 312 -4.67 -11.68 13.21
CA PRO A 312 -4.74 -11.52 11.76
C PRO A 312 -4.29 -10.14 11.29
N LEU A 313 -4.68 -9.08 12.00
CA LEU A 313 -4.28 -7.69 11.70
C LEU A 313 -2.79 -7.47 11.96
N THR A 314 -2.26 -7.97 13.08
CA THR A 314 -0.82 -7.93 13.39
C THR A 314 0.01 -8.61 12.31
N ARG A 315 -0.42 -9.79 11.84
CA ARG A 315 0.23 -10.50 10.73
C ARG A 315 0.20 -9.71 9.42
N LEU A 316 -0.92 -9.06 9.14
CA LEU A 316 -1.08 -8.24 7.94
C LEU A 316 -0.14 -7.04 7.97
N ILE A 317 -0.05 -6.33 9.10
CA ILE A 317 0.91 -5.23 9.29
C ILE A 317 2.35 -5.76 9.12
N LEU A 318 2.70 -6.86 9.79
CA LEU A 318 4.04 -7.45 9.71
C LEU A 318 4.42 -7.83 8.28
N GLN A 319 3.54 -8.52 7.56
CA GLN A 319 3.78 -8.91 6.18
C GLN A 319 3.91 -7.69 5.25
N SER A 320 3.12 -6.64 5.50
CA SER A 320 3.21 -5.38 4.74
C SER A 320 4.49 -4.61 5.05
N LEU A 321 4.99 -4.64 6.29
CA LEU A 321 6.29 -4.08 6.66
C LEU A 321 7.45 -4.85 6.01
N VAL A 322 7.39 -6.18 5.97
CA VAL A 322 8.38 -7.01 5.25
C VAL A 322 8.34 -6.72 3.75
N ALA A 323 7.16 -6.57 3.16
CA ALA A 323 7.03 -6.17 1.76
C ALA A 323 7.58 -4.75 1.51
N SER A 324 7.28 -3.80 2.42
CA SER A 324 7.86 -2.45 2.37
C SER A 324 9.38 -2.46 2.55
N PHE A 325 9.90 -3.32 3.42
CA PHE A 325 11.35 -3.50 3.54
C PHE A 325 11.96 -3.92 2.21
N ASN A 326 11.37 -4.87 1.49
CA ASN A 326 11.92 -5.40 0.25
C ASN A 326 11.68 -4.49 -0.97
N TYR A 327 10.53 -3.80 -1.04
CA TYR A 327 10.09 -3.08 -2.26
C TYR A 327 9.35 -1.77 -1.94
N GLY A 328 9.52 -1.22 -0.75
CA GLY A 328 8.67 -0.15 -0.20
C GLY A 328 9.14 1.27 -0.51
N ARG A 329 9.99 1.49 -1.52
CA ARG A 329 10.32 2.82 -2.05
C ARG A 329 10.19 2.83 -3.56
N MET A 330 9.48 3.82 -4.07
CA MET A 330 9.30 4.04 -5.50
C MET A 330 10.31 5.07 -6.00
N LEU A 331 11.22 4.67 -6.87
CA LEU A 331 12.08 5.59 -7.59
C LEU A 331 11.44 5.98 -8.92
N LEU A 332 11.38 7.27 -9.18
CA LEU A 332 10.77 7.85 -10.37
C LEU A 332 11.84 8.35 -11.33
N PRO A 333 11.68 8.17 -12.65
CA PRO A 333 12.62 8.70 -13.66
C PRO A 333 12.75 10.21 -13.59
N LYS A 334 11.62 10.88 -13.32
CA LYS A 334 11.51 12.32 -13.17
C LYS A 334 10.82 12.64 -11.85
N GLU A 335 11.35 13.60 -11.14
CA GLU A 335 10.80 14.00 -9.84
C GLU A 335 9.33 14.41 -9.97
N ASN A 336 8.52 13.89 -9.04
CA ASN A 336 7.08 14.15 -8.94
C ASN A 336 6.25 13.78 -10.19
N GLU A 337 6.76 12.90 -11.06
CA GLU A 337 6.04 12.40 -12.23
C GLU A 337 6.05 10.87 -12.26
N VAL A 338 4.90 10.26 -11.99
CA VAL A 338 4.76 8.81 -12.03
C VAL A 338 4.58 8.33 -13.48
N SER A 339 5.41 7.39 -13.89
CA SER A 339 5.33 6.72 -15.19
C SER A 339 5.36 5.20 -14.99
N ASP A 340 5.10 4.44 -16.04
CA ASP A 340 5.23 2.97 -16.08
C ASP A 340 6.68 2.48 -15.90
N PHE A 341 7.65 3.38 -15.94
CA PHE A 341 9.08 3.10 -15.70
C PHE A 341 9.52 3.34 -14.26
N PHE A 342 8.63 3.29 -13.27
CA PHE A 342 9.07 3.34 -11.87
C PHE A 342 9.86 2.08 -11.46
N LEU A 343 10.82 2.25 -10.56
CA LEU A 343 11.57 1.16 -9.93
C LEU A 343 11.19 1.06 -8.45
N LEU A 344 10.95 -0.16 -7.98
CA LEU A 344 10.75 -0.44 -6.56
C LEU A 344 12.06 -0.92 -5.94
N VAL A 345 12.45 -0.27 -4.84
CA VAL A 345 13.67 -0.59 -4.10
C VAL A 345 13.36 -0.77 -2.60
N PRO A 346 14.25 -1.39 -1.83
CA PRO A 346 14.07 -1.57 -0.40
C PRO A 346 13.85 -0.26 0.37
N ASN A 347 12.92 -0.31 1.33
CA ASN A 347 12.81 0.69 2.39
C ASN A 347 13.48 0.16 3.66
N THR A 348 14.77 0.43 3.81
CA THR A 348 15.55 -0.07 4.95
C THR A 348 15.14 0.56 6.29
N GLY A 349 14.44 1.69 6.26
CA GLY A 349 13.98 2.40 7.47
C GLY A 349 12.94 1.63 8.30
N VAL A 350 12.22 0.67 7.70
CA VAL A 350 11.17 -0.08 8.40
C VAL A 350 11.63 -1.41 9.01
N VAL A 351 12.89 -1.80 8.80
CA VAL A 351 13.41 -3.12 9.19
C VAL A 351 13.36 -3.39 10.69
N ASP A 352 13.68 -2.38 11.52
CA ASP A 352 13.62 -2.50 12.97
C ASP A 352 12.18 -2.65 13.50
N ALA A 353 11.22 -2.03 12.86
CA ALA A 353 9.80 -2.17 13.21
C ALA A 353 9.31 -3.60 12.92
N ALA A 354 9.61 -4.16 11.75
CA ALA A 354 9.29 -5.54 11.42
C ALA A 354 9.92 -6.52 12.44
N ARG A 355 11.21 -6.33 12.77
CA ARG A 355 11.92 -7.10 13.79
C ARG A 355 11.23 -7.04 15.16
N LYS A 356 10.81 -5.86 15.60
CA LYS A 356 10.09 -5.66 16.86
C LYS A 356 8.78 -6.47 16.90
N ILE A 357 7.97 -6.40 15.86
CA ILE A 357 6.70 -7.12 15.80
C ILE A 357 6.93 -8.63 15.83
N TYR A 358 7.94 -9.16 15.12
CA TYR A 358 8.29 -10.58 15.21
C TYR A 358 8.57 -10.99 16.67
N LYS A 359 9.39 -10.21 17.40
CA LYS A 359 9.71 -10.47 18.80
C LYS A 359 8.50 -10.38 19.72
N GLU A 360 7.62 -9.41 19.52
CA GLU A 360 6.38 -9.24 20.28
C GLU A 360 5.44 -10.44 20.08
N VAL A 361 5.29 -10.89 18.83
CA VAL A 361 4.46 -12.07 18.51
C VAL A 361 5.06 -13.36 19.10
N MET A 362 6.37 -13.54 19.02
CA MET A 362 7.07 -14.70 19.61
C MET A 362 7.06 -14.69 21.15
N ALA A 363 7.10 -13.52 21.78
CA ALA A 363 7.04 -13.39 23.22
C ALA A 363 5.62 -13.60 23.81
N SER A 364 4.59 -13.62 22.96
CA SER A 364 3.21 -13.78 23.38
C SER A 364 2.89 -15.26 23.61
N ASP A 365 2.49 -15.61 24.86
CA ASP A 365 2.04 -16.96 25.20
C ASP A 365 0.77 -17.41 24.45
N LYS A 366 0.11 -16.48 23.75
CA LYS A 366 -1.14 -16.71 23.01
C LYS A 366 -0.94 -17.47 21.70
N TYR A 367 0.30 -17.57 21.18
CA TYR A 367 0.56 -18.08 19.83
C TYR A 367 1.56 -19.25 19.84
N SER A 368 1.37 -20.22 18.94
CA SER A 368 2.35 -21.28 18.72
C SER A 368 3.65 -20.70 18.17
N HIS A 369 4.77 -20.90 18.86
CA HIS A 369 6.05 -20.26 18.55
C HIS A 369 6.72 -20.80 17.27
N SER A 370 6.59 -22.09 16.98
CA SER A 370 7.38 -22.78 15.95
C SER A 370 7.32 -22.18 14.52
N PRO A 371 6.14 -21.78 13.98
CA PRO A 371 6.10 -21.19 12.66
C PRO A 371 6.75 -19.79 12.61
N PHE A 372 6.63 -19.02 13.71
CA PHE A 372 7.19 -17.67 13.76
C PHE A 372 8.71 -17.66 13.92
N GLU A 373 9.30 -18.64 14.61
CA GLU A 373 10.76 -18.77 14.72
C GLU A 373 11.40 -18.95 13.34
N ALA A 374 10.84 -19.84 12.50
CA ALA A 374 11.36 -20.06 11.15
C ALA A 374 11.17 -18.83 10.24
N LEU A 375 10.00 -18.16 10.31
CA LEU A 375 9.75 -16.94 9.57
C LEU A 375 10.68 -15.80 10.01
N TYR A 376 10.99 -15.72 11.29
CA TYR A 376 11.90 -14.73 11.84
C TYR A 376 13.35 -14.99 11.40
N GLU A 377 13.81 -16.24 11.42
CA GLU A 377 15.14 -16.59 10.90
C GLU A 377 15.28 -16.21 9.43
N ASN A 378 14.30 -16.55 8.57
CA ASN A 378 14.29 -16.16 7.16
C ASN A 378 14.31 -14.63 6.99
N PHE A 379 13.48 -13.91 7.77
CA PHE A 379 13.48 -12.44 7.74
C PHE A 379 14.84 -11.85 8.13
N LEU A 380 15.50 -12.39 9.16
CA LEU A 380 16.85 -11.92 9.57
C LEU A 380 17.88 -12.17 8.48
N ILE A 381 17.82 -13.30 7.78
CA ILE A 381 18.71 -13.63 6.66
C ILE A 381 18.48 -12.64 5.51
N ASP A 382 17.23 -12.47 5.06
CA ASP A 382 16.87 -11.52 4.01
C ASP A 382 17.29 -10.08 4.37
N ALA A 383 17.04 -9.67 5.62
CA ALA A 383 17.43 -8.36 6.12
C ALA A 383 18.96 -8.17 6.10
N THR A 384 19.72 -9.17 6.54
CA THR A 384 21.19 -9.12 6.54
C THR A 384 21.73 -8.95 5.12
N VAL A 385 21.25 -9.77 4.18
CA VAL A 385 21.70 -9.73 2.78
C VAL A 385 21.32 -8.40 2.12
N THR A 386 20.06 -7.98 2.26
CA THR A 386 19.55 -6.73 1.66
C THR A 386 20.28 -5.51 2.22
N LEU A 387 20.41 -5.39 3.54
CA LEU A 387 21.10 -4.27 4.16
C LEU A 387 22.59 -4.21 3.75
N TYR A 388 23.24 -5.36 3.66
CA TYR A 388 24.61 -5.43 3.18
C TYR A 388 24.73 -4.97 1.73
N THR A 389 23.81 -5.38 0.86
CA THR A 389 23.79 -5.04 -0.58
C THR A 389 23.48 -3.56 -0.81
N TYR A 390 22.76 -2.91 0.12
CA TYR A 390 22.42 -1.48 0.07
C TYR A 390 23.30 -0.63 1.00
N SER A 391 24.58 -0.94 1.14
CA SER A 391 25.61 -0.20 1.90
C SER A 391 25.38 -0.02 3.40
N GLN A 392 24.34 -0.62 3.98
CA GLN A 392 24.06 -0.49 5.41
C GLN A 392 24.77 -1.57 6.24
N LYS A 393 26.10 -1.68 6.08
CA LYS A 393 26.91 -2.77 6.66
C LYS A 393 26.86 -2.84 8.17
N ASP A 394 26.79 -1.70 8.86
CA ASP A 394 26.71 -1.66 10.32
C ASP A 394 25.37 -2.24 10.81
N LEU A 395 24.29 -1.95 10.11
CA LEU A 395 22.98 -2.50 10.41
C LEU A 395 22.89 -3.98 10.02
N ALA A 396 23.44 -4.36 8.86
CA ALA A 396 23.58 -5.76 8.45
C ALA A 396 24.34 -6.58 9.49
N ALA A 397 25.43 -6.05 10.07
CA ALA A 397 26.19 -6.72 11.12
C ALA A 397 25.35 -6.96 12.39
N LYS A 398 24.49 -6.02 12.78
CA LYS A 398 23.56 -6.21 13.92
C LYS A 398 22.59 -7.34 13.69
N PHE A 399 21.95 -7.39 12.51
CA PHE A 399 21.03 -8.46 12.14
C PHE A 399 21.75 -9.81 12.03
N TYR A 400 22.97 -9.82 11.50
CA TYR A 400 23.80 -11.02 11.44
C TYR A 400 24.19 -11.56 12.83
N ASP A 401 24.53 -10.68 13.78
CA ASP A 401 24.81 -11.08 15.17
C ASP A 401 23.55 -11.65 15.85
N GLU A 402 22.37 -11.15 15.48
CA GLU A 402 21.09 -11.68 15.95
C GLU A 402 20.83 -13.08 15.39
N ILE A 403 21.14 -13.35 14.11
CA ILE A 403 21.07 -14.71 13.55
C ILE A 403 21.97 -15.66 14.36
N LYS A 404 23.20 -15.27 14.68
CA LYS A 404 24.15 -16.09 15.46
C LYS A 404 23.64 -16.43 16.86
N THR A 405 22.98 -15.48 17.52
CA THR A 405 22.60 -15.57 18.93
C THR A 405 21.21 -16.14 19.15
N GLU A 406 20.26 -15.82 18.27
CA GLU A 406 18.84 -16.11 18.49
C GLU A 406 18.32 -17.24 17.59
N THR A 407 19.11 -17.67 16.58
CA THR A 407 18.66 -18.75 15.68
C THR A 407 19.54 -20.00 15.77
N LYS A 408 19.10 -21.07 15.09
CA LYS A 408 19.85 -22.32 14.98
C LYS A 408 20.72 -22.40 13.73
N ASN A 409 20.87 -21.28 12.99
CA ASN A 409 21.64 -21.22 11.76
C ASN A 409 23.11 -21.59 12.01
N LYS A 410 23.58 -22.65 11.36
CA LYS A 410 24.94 -23.17 11.54
C LYS A 410 25.96 -22.35 10.76
N ASN A 411 25.60 -21.87 9.58
CA ASN A 411 26.47 -21.10 8.70
C ASN A 411 26.83 -19.75 9.36
N ALA A 412 25.84 -19.05 9.92
CA ALA A 412 26.07 -17.80 10.63
C ALA A 412 27.05 -17.92 11.81
N LYS A 413 27.10 -19.11 12.48
CA LYS A 413 27.98 -19.33 13.63
C LYS A 413 29.44 -19.58 13.26
N THR A 414 29.73 -19.93 12.01
CA THR A 414 31.07 -20.31 11.55
C THR A 414 31.67 -19.34 10.53
N MET A 415 30.85 -18.51 9.90
CA MET A 415 31.27 -17.57 8.84
C MET A 415 31.44 -16.16 9.36
N THR A 416 32.18 -15.32 8.61
CA THR A 416 32.12 -13.87 8.74
C THR A 416 30.88 -13.34 8.03
N LEU A 417 30.48 -12.06 8.29
CA LEU A 417 29.35 -11.44 7.58
C LEU A 417 29.53 -11.50 6.05
N ASP A 418 30.71 -11.12 5.56
CA ASP A 418 31.01 -11.17 4.12
C ASP A 418 30.88 -12.57 3.54
N GLN A 419 31.38 -13.58 4.26
CA GLN A 419 31.25 -14.99 3.85
C GLN A 419 29.81 -15.47 3.90
N PHE A 420 29.06 -15.06 4.92
CA PHE A 420 27.65 -15.43 5.07
C PHE A 420 26.80 -14.86 3.94
N VAL A 421 26.93 -13.57 3.68
CA VAL A 421 26.21 -12.93 2.56
C VAL A 421 26.55 -13.58 1.22
N LEU A 422 27.85 -13.90 1.00
CA LEU A 422 28.24 -14.61 -0.21
C LEU A 422 27.69 -16.04 -0.24
N ASN A 423 27.65 -16.75 0.90
CA ASN A 423 27.13 -18.10 0.95
C ASN A 423 25.62 -18.20 0.63
N GLU A 424 24.84 -17.19 1.01
CA GLU A 424 23.42 -17.14 0.62
C GLU A 424 23.23 -17.02 -0.91
N TRP A 425 24.28 -16.61 -1.63
CA TRP A 425 24.36 -16.60 -3.08
C TRP A 425 25.17 -17.80 -3.64
N GLU A 426 26.15 -18.34 -2.87
CA GLU A 426 27.14 -19.31 -3.35
C GLU A 426 26.61 -20.74 -3.48
N ASP A 427 25.63 -21.18 -2.71
CA ASP A 427 25.04 -22.51 -2.91
C ASP A 427 24.43 -22.62 -4.33
N ASP A 428 24.00 -21.51 -4.88
CA ASP A 428 23.56 -21.38 -6.27
C ASP A 428 24.73 -21.11 -7.24
N ILE A 429 25.79 -20.38 -6.84
CA ILE A 429 26.91 -20.00 -7.72
C ILE A 429 27.85 -21.16 -8.02
N VAL A 430 28.21 -21.98 -7.04
CA VAL A 430 29.16 -23.10 -7.24
C VAL A 430 28.49 -24.32 -7.82
N SER A 431 27.23 -24.59 -7.47
CA SER A 431 26.41 -25.69 -7.97
C SER A 431 25.52 -25.32 -9.15
N GLY A 432 25.36 -24.03 -9.42
CA GLY A 432 24.46 -23.48 -10.41
C GLY A 432 24.90 -23.76 -11.86
N ASP A 433 23.92 -23.99 -12.72
CA ASP A 433 24.13 -24.06 -14.16
C ASP A 433 24.65 -22.69 -14.68
N PHE A 434 25.60 -22.71 -15.62
CA PHE A 434 26.11 -21.55 -16.37
C PHE A 434 25.03 -20.51 -16.72
N LYS A 435 23.85 -21.00 -17.15
CA LYS A 435 22.73 -20.16 -17.54
C LYS A 435 22.06 -19.46 -16.35
N GLN A 436 21.98 -20.10 -15.20
CA GLN A 436 21.43 -19.53 -13.97
C GLN A 436 22.32 -18.41 -13.45
N ILE A 437 23.63 -18.65 -13.33
CA ILE A 437 24.58 -17.64 -12.88
C ILE A 437 24.66 -16.46 -13.85
N GLY A 438 24.59 -16.72 -15.16
CA GLY A 438 24.48 -15.65 -16.16
C GLY A 438 23.28 -14.74 -15.94
N ASN A 439 22.10 -15.32 -15.69
CA ASN A 439 20.87 -14.56 -15.41
C ASN A 439 20.97 -13.75 -14.11
N GLU A 440 21.57 -14.30 -13.05
CA GLU A 440 21.75 -13.58 -11.77
C GLU A 440 22.69 -12.40 -11.92
N LEU A 441 23.82 -12.59 -12.62
CA LEU A 441 24.76 -11.51 -12.92
C LEU A 441 24.12 -10.41 -13.77
N GLU A 442 23.37 -10.80 -14.82
CA GLU A 442 22.61 -9.85 -15.63
C GLU A 442 21.60 -9.07 -14.77
N GLY A 443 20.91 -9.73 -13.84
CA GLY A 443 19.99 -9.10 -12.89
C GLY A 443 20.67 -8.07 -11.98
N LEU A 444 21.82 -8.40 -11.41
CA LEU A 444 22.61 -7.48 -10.58
C LEU A 444 23.14 -6.29 -11.38
N LEU A 445 23.68 -6.53 -12.58
CA LEU A 445 24.17 -5.49 -13.48
C LEU A 445 23.04 -4.57 -13.96
N PHE A 446 21.90 -5.16 -14.29
CA PHE A 446 20.71 -4.43 -14.69
C PHE A 446 20.21 -3.51 -13.56
N THR A 447 20.13 -4.03 -12.34
CA THR A 447 19.74 -3.24 -11.16
C THR A 447 20.73 -2.11 -10.90
N SER A 448 22.05 -2.37 -10.96
CA SER A 448 23.07 -1.34 -10.83
C SER A 448 22.92 -0.23 -11.86
N CYS A 449 22.77 -0.57 -13.15
CA CYS A 449 22.59 0.41 -14.20
C CYS A 449 21.28 1.22 -14.05
N LEU A 450 20.20 0.59 -13.63
CA LEU A 450 18.94 1.30 -13.33
C LEU A 450 19.11 2.27 -12.16
N LEU A 451 19.73 1.85 -11.07
CA LEU A 451 19.97 2.71 -9.90
C LEU A 451 20.77 3.96 -10.27
N ILE A 452 21.78 3.85 -11.17
CA ILE A 452 22.47 5.00 -11.74
C ILE A 452 21.46 5.91 -12.47
N GLY A 453 20.63 5.34 -13.31
CA GLY A 453 19.61 6.08 -14.06
C GLY A 453 18.59 6.79 -13.17
N TYR A 454 18.28 6.23 -12.02
CA TYR A 454 17.41 6.84 -11.00
C TYR A 454 18.16 7.78 -10.03
N GLY A 455 19.48 7.83 -10.08
CA GLY A 455 20.32 8.75 -9.31
C GLY A 455 20.84 8.19 -7.99
N ASP A 456 20.58 6.91 -7.67
CA ASP A 456 21.09 6.23 -6.48
C ASP A 456 22.45 5.57 -6.77
N ARG A 457 23.50 6.39 -6.78
CA ARG A 457 24.87 5.96 -7.14
C ARG A 457 25.48 5.03 -6.10
N GLU A 458 25.12 5.19 -4.84
CA GLU A 458 25.67 4.38 -3.75
C GLU A 458 25.18 2.94 -3.85
N ALA A 459 23.87 2.74 -3.91
CA ALA A 459 23.29 1.42 -4.10
C ALA A 459 23.72 0.79 -5.44
N ALA A 460 23.87 1.59 -6.49
CA ALA A 460 24.40 1.12 -7.78
C ALA A 460 25.81 0.55 -7.67
N ALA A 461 26.72 1.24 -6.96
CA ALA A 461 28.10 0.81 -6.76
C ALA A 461 28.17 -0.51 -5.98
N ASP A 462 27.31 -0.70 -4.99
CA ASP A 462 27.25 -1.94 -4.21
C ASP A 462 26.75 -3.13 -5.03
N HIS A 463 25.70 -2.93 -5.82
CA HIS A 463 25.23 -3.96 -6.75
C HIS A 463 26.31 -4.35 -7.77
N LEU A 464 27.06 -3.37 -8.28
CA LEU A 464 28.18 -3.61 -9.19
C LEU A 464 29.31 -4.39 -8.48
N ALA A 465 29.64 -4.03 -7.22
CA ALA A 465 30.64 -4.73 -6.45
C ALA A 465 30.23 -6.17 -6.12
N LEU A 466 28.94 -6.40 -5.81
CA LEU A 466 28.39 -7.73 -5.60
C LEU A 466 28.44 -8.55 -6.89
N ALA A 467 27.99 -8.00 -8.02
CA ALA A 467 28.08 -8.66 -9.31
C ALA A 467 29.53 -9.06 -9.67
N LEU A 468 30.49 -8.18 -9.42
CA LEU A 468 31.91 -8.47 -9.65
C LEU A 468 32.43 -9.61 -8.77
N ARG A 469 32.01 -9.68 -7.49
CA ARG A 469 32.36 -10.79 -6.59
C ARG A 469 31.77 -12.11 -7.07
N VAL A 470 30.49 -12.14 -7.42
CA VAL A 470 29.80 -13.31 -7.97
C VAL A 470 30.52 -13.80 -9.22
N TYR A 471 30.83 -12.89 -10.16
CA TYR A 471 31.59 -13.19 -11.37
C TYR A 471 32.95 -13.82 -11.07
N ASN A 472 33.74 -13.18 -10.17
CA ASN A 472 35.08 -13.67 -9.83
C ASN A 472 35.05 -15.03 -9.11
N THR A 473 34.07 -15.27 -8.26
CA THR A 473 33.88 -16.56 -7.58
C THR A 473 33.59 -17.66 -8.57
N TYR A 474 32.65 -17.41 -9.50
CA TYR A 474 32.32 -18.36 -10.57
C TYR A 474 33.52 -18.60 -11.51
N ALA A 475 34.17 -17.55 -11.99
CA ALA A 475 35.32 -17.65 -12.88
C ALA A 475 36.50 -18.41 -12.24
N LYS A 476 36.71 -18.24 -10.93
CA LYS A 476 37.72 -18.99 -10.17
C LYS A 476 37.39 -20.46 -10.04
N ALA A 477 36.13 -20.79 -9.77
CA ALA A 477 35.65 -22.17 -9.62
C ALA A 477 35.71 -22.97 -10.93
N HIS A 478 35.52 -22.31 -12.07
CA HIS A 478 35.44 -22.94 -13.41
C HIS A 478 36.65 -22.61 -14.32
N LYS A 479 37.78 -22.24 -13.73
CA LYS A 479 39.00 -21.88 -14.45
C LYS A 479 39.49 -23.06 -15.33
N GLY A 480 39.55 -22.82 -16.64
CA GLY A 480 40.04 -23.81 -17.62
C GLY A 480 38.96 -24.71 -18.24
N VAL A 481 37.69 -24.40 -18.03
CA VAL A 481 36.57 -25.15 -18.64
C VAL A 481 35.85 -24.26 -19.67
N ASP A 482 36.31 -24.26 -20.93
CA ASP A 482 35.82 -23.35 -22.00
C ASP A 482 34.32 -23.42 -22.28
N ARG A 483 33.65 -24.54 -21.96
CA ARG A 483 32.22 -24.75 -22.24
C ARG A 483 31.27 -24.01 -21.31
N VAL A 484 31.78 -23.50 -20.20
CA VAL A 484 31.01 -22.79 -19.16
C VAL A 484 31.63 -21.41 -18.82
N SER A 485 32.40 -20.84 -19.76
CA SER A 485 33.00 -19.51 -19.58
C SER A 485 31.96 -18.40 -19.86
N LEU A 486 31.75 -17.53 -18.88
CA LEU A 486 30.95 -16.30 -19.06
C LEU A 486 31.68 -15.32 -20.00
N PRO A 487 30.95 -14.43 -20.72
CA PRO A 487 31.56 -13.26 -21.34
C PRO A 487 32.34 -12.45 -20.30
N SER A 488 33.25 -11.58 -20.74
CA SER A 488 33.95 -10.73 -19.78
C SER A 488 32.97 -9.86 -19.01
N PHE A 489 33.29 -9.58 -17.75
CA PHE A 489 32.44 -8.74 -16.88
C PHE A 489 32.12 -7.38 -17.51
N GLU A 490 33.12 -6.77 -18.18
CA GLU A 490 32.96 -5.49 -18.87
C GLU A 490 32.02 -5.61 -20.09
N GLU A 491 32.06 -6.71 -20.82
CA GLU A 491 31.12 -6.96 -21.93
C GLU A 491 29.68 -7.12 -21.43
N MET A 492 29.48 -7.88 -20.36
CA MET A 492 28.15 -8.04 -19.74
C MET A 492 27.60 -6.69 -19.25
N LYS A 493 28.43 -5.89 -18.55
CA LYS A 493 28.08 -4.54 -18.08
C LYS A 493 27.71 -3.63 -19.24
N ALA A 494 28.50 -3.63 -20.32
CA ALA A 494 28.26 -2.78 -21.48
C ALA A 494 26.98 -3.17 -22.23
N GLN A 495 26.71 -4.46 -22.42
CA GLN A 495 25.50 -4.95 -23.06
C GLN A 495 24.25 -4.59 -22.25
N THR A 496 24.30 -4.77 -20.93
CA THR A 496 23.20 -4.40 -20.01
C THR A 496 22.93 -2.89 -20.05
N ALA A 497 23.97 -2.07 -19.96
CA ALA A 497 23.85 -0.63 -20.03
C ALA A 497 23.27 -0.15 -21.38
N GLN A 498 23.70 -0.75 -22.49
CA GLN A 498 23.18 -0.43 -23.82
C GLN A 498 21.70 -0.78 -23.94
N ALA A 499 21.28 -1.94 -23.42
CA ALA A 499 19.88 -2.34 -23.43
C ALA A 499 18.98 -1.35 -22.67
N ILE A 500 19.44 -0.80 -21.53
CA ILE A 500 18.72 0.23 -20.78
C ILE A 500 18.69 1.55 -21.56
N ILE A 501 19.80 1.96 -22.15
CA ILE A 501 19.90 3.19 -22.93
C ILE A 501 18.94 3.20 -24.13
N GLU A 502 18.70 2.05 -24.73
CA GLU A 502 17.84 1.90 -25.92
C GLU A 502 16.35 1.79 -25.57
N ASN A 503 16.01 1.21 -24.42
CA ASN A 503 14.64 0.82 -24.09
C ASN A 503 14.00 1.63 -22.97
N TYR A 504 14.76 2.49 -22.27
CA TYR A 504 14.27 3.26 -21.12
C TYR A 504 14.13 4.75 -21.44
N PRO A 505 13.34 5.52 -20.66
CA PRO A 505 13.14 6.95 -20.86
C PRO A 505 14.43 7.75 -20.95
N PRO A 506 14.43 8.86 -21.73
CA PRO A 506 15.61 9.71 -21.93
C PRO A 506 16.26 10.19 -20.63
N GLU A 507 15.48 10.39 -19.57
CA GLU A 507 15.94 10.81 -18.26
C GLU A 507 16.88 9.77 -17.62
N ILE A 508 16.50 8.49 -17.69
CA ILE A 508 17.31 7.37 -17.21
C ILE A 508 18.52 7.16 -18.12
N ALA A 509 18.25 7.08 -19.42
CA ALA A 509 19.28 6.82 -20.43
C ALA A 509 20.40 7.89 -20.43
N SER A 510 20.04 9.18 -20.27
CA SER A 510 21.01 10.27 -20.25
C SER A 510 21.90 10.26 -19.00
N ARG A 511 21.33 9.96 -17.82
CA ARG A 511 22.09 9.82 -16.57
C ARG A 511 23.07 8.65 -16.66
N LEU A 512 22.61 7.51 -17.16
CA LEU A 512 23.47 6.34 -17.35
C LEU A 512 24.60 6.61 -18.36
N ARG A 513 24.33 7.26 -19.49
CA ARG A 513 25.38 7.67 -20.45
C ARG A 513 26.41 8.61 -19.82
N ALA A 514 25.97 9.58 -19.02
CA ALA A 514 26.86 10.52 -18.35
C ALA A 514 27.79 9.80 -17.38
N GLU A 515 27.29 8.86 -16.60
CA GLU A 515 28.10 8.07 -15.66
C GLU A 515 29.10 7.17 -16.37
N LEU A 516 28.68 6.47 -17.44
CA LEU A 516 29.60 5.64 -18.23
C LEU A 516 30.72 6.45 -18.88
N ALA A 517 30.42 7.67 -19.36
CA ALA A 517 31.43 8.57 -19.93
C ALA A 517 32.39 9.10 -18.84
N GLU A 518 31.91 9.29 -17.61
CA GLU A 518 32.76 9.69 -16.48
C GLU A 518 33.65 8.53 -16.02
N ASP A 519 33.13 7.31 -15.93
CA ASP A 519 33.89 6.10 -15.61
C ASP A 519 35.00 5.87 -16.64
N GLN A 520 34.73 6.05 -17.93
CA GLN A 520 35.71 5.89 -18.97
C GLN A 520 36.83 6.94 -18.89
N ARG A 521 36.50 8.20 -18.61
CA ARG A 521 37.50 9.26 -18.39
C ARG A 521 38.40 8.96 -17.20
N ARG A 522 37.81 8.49 -16.05
CA ARG A 522 38.59 8.11 -14.86
C ARG A 522 39.56 6.96 -15.16
N LYS A 523 39.12 5.99 -15.97
CA LYS A 523 39.96 4.87 -16.39
C LYS A 523 41.12 5.32 -17.27
N GLU A 524 40.86 6.16 -18.27
CA GLU A 524 41.88 6.74 -19.15
C GLU A 524 42.93 7.59 -18.38
N GLU A 525 42.47 8.39 -17.40
CA GLU A 525 43.34 9.16 -16.53
C GLU A 525 44.19 8.27 -15.61
N SER A 526 43.62 7.17 -15.09
CA SER A 526 44.34 6.20 -14.28
C SER A 526 45.41 5.48 -15.09
N ASP A 527 45.09 5.05 -16.30
CA ASP A 527 46.01 4.35 -17.19
C ASP A 527 47.15 5.29 -17.63
N ALA A 528 46.88 6.57 -17.89
CA ALA A 528 47.86 7.58 -18.21
C ALA A 528 48.81 7.85 -17.01
N ARG A 529 48.31 7.89 -15.79
CA ARG A 529 49.13 8.03 -14.56
C ARG A 529 50.05 6.83 -14.37
N ASN A 530 49.51 5.61 -14.53
CA ASN A 530 50.28 4.38 -14.42
C ASN A 530 51.37 4.29 -15.51
N ALA A 531 51.10 4.68 -16.75
CA ALA A 531 52.05 4.71 -17.82
C ALA A 531 53.22 5.71 -17.53
N ASN A 532 52.88 6.92 -17.03
CA ASN A 532 53.89 7.91 -16.62
C ASN A 532 54.75 7.45 -15.44
N GLN A 533 54.19 6.69 -14.48
CA GLN A 533 54.94 6.11 -13.36
C GLN A 533 55.94 5.04 -13.84
N VAL A 534 55.48 4.14 -14.72
CA VAL A 534 56.35 3.10 -15.32
C VAL A 534 57.48 3.74 -16.17
N GLU A 535 57.21 4.82 -16.89
CA GLU A 535 58.22 5.56 -17.63
C GLU A 535 59.23 6.28 -16.74
N GLN A 536 58.79 6.83 -15.61
CA GLN A 536 59.67 7.43 -14.60
C GLN A 536 60.53 6.39 -13.86
N GLU A 537 60.01 5.21 -13.58
CA GLU A 537 60.76 4.11 -13.00
C GLU A 537 61.78 3.50 -13.97
N ALA A 538 61.47 3.50 -15.29
CA ALA A 538 62.37 3.00 -16.32
C ALA A 538 63.50 3.99 -16.69
N THR A 539 63.33 5.29 -16.36
CA THR A 539 64.31 6.37 -16.65
C THR A 539 65.10 6.84 -15.40
N GLY A 540 64.93 6.19 -14.23
CA GLY A 540 65.70 6.47 -13.01
C GLY A 540 67.15 6.05 -13.16
N PRO A 541 68.09 6.77 -12.50
CA PRO A 541 69.52 6.70 -12.77
C PRO A 541 70.19 5.36 -12.37
#